data_f186e0249150e6abf23e149084898eeb
#
_entry.id   f186e0249150e6abf23e149084898eeb
#
_cell.length_a   1.000
_cell.length_b   1.000
_cell.length_c   1.000
_cell.angle_alpha   90.00
_cell.angle_beta   90.00
_cell.angle_gamma   90.00
#
_symmetry.space_group_name_H-M   'P 1'
#
loop_
_entity.id
_entity.type
_entity.pdbx_description
1 polymer ?
#
loop_
_entity_poly.entity_id
_entity_poly.type
_entity_poly.pdbx_seq_one_letter_code
_entity_poly.pdbx_strand_id
1 'polypeptide(L)'
;MFKNILVTCLLIFYSTLLGAESHQNSSVGSDFKTAVKHIEKKRFFEAYKIFSTLADQGIPEAQFNLALLYSNGLGVPKNYRLALYWSWQAHLNGHETAINRVNIIYDLIDEKLRNSVAQTIIDEMLLIAQAGDKAAPLKLGQTYLGLFVEAQNKPAYVWLSISQAYGEERANELLEEAASQITLEEVLAQQEEAQKVFENIIKTD
;
A
#
# COMPACT_ATOMS: atom_id res chain seq x y z
N MET A 1 -15.78 45.36 9.77
CA MET A 1 -16.87 44.39 9.54
C MET A 1 -16.49 43.22 8.64
N PHE A 2 -15.40 43.31 7.85
CA PHE A 2 -14.95 42.20 6.95
C PHE A 2 -14.10 41.11 7.58
N LYS A 3 -13.51 41.34 8.75
CA LYS A 3 -12.63 40.32 9.43
C LYS A 3 -13.36 39.14 10.05
N ASN A 4 -14.63 39.33 10.45
CA ASN A 4 -15.42 38.26 11.10
C ASN A 4 -16.10 37.29 10.10
N ILE A 5 -16.25 37.69 8.83
CA ILE A 5 -16.87 36.84 7.80
C ILE A 5 -15.87 35.78 7.32
N LEU A 6 -14.57 36.12 7.24
CA LEU A 6 -13.54 35.17 6.81
C LEU A 6 -13.32 34.04 7.83
N VAL A 7 -13.36 34.34 9.13
CA VAL A 7 -13.20 33.36 10.20
C VAL A 7 -14.40 32.41 10.28
N THR A 8 -15.62 32.92 10.04
CA THR A 8 -16.84 32.10 10.03
C THR A 8 -16.88 31.14 8.84
N CYS A 9 -16.44 31.56 7.66
CA CYS A 9 -16.32 30.69 6.50
C CYS A 9 -15.26 29.60 6.68
N LEU A 10 -14.13 29.92 7.30
CA LEU A 10 -13.08 28.92 7.59
C LEU A 10 -13.55 27.87 8.57
N LEU A 11 -14.31 28.25 9.61
CA LEU A 11 -14.85 27.31 10.61
C LEU A 11 -15.95 26.41 10.03
N ILE A 12 -16.75 26.90 9.08
CA ILE A 12 -17.77 26.09 8.41
C ILE A 12 -17.10 25.07 7.48
N PHE A 13 -16.02 25.44 6.77
CA PHE A 13 -15.26 24.50 5.94
C PHE A 13 -14.58 23.42 6.79
N TYR A 14 -14.01 23.77 7.96
CA TYR A 14 -13.40 22.82 8.88
C TYR A 14 -14.41 21.85 9.50
N SER A 15 -15.61 22.31 9.84
CA SER A 15 -16.66 21.46 10.40
C SER A 15 -17.28 20.52 9.37
N THR A 16 -17.34 20.90 8.10
CA THR A 16 -17.81 20.01 7.02
C THR A 16 -16.78 18.94 6.65
N LEU A 17 -15.46 19.24 6.73
CA LEU A 17 -14.38 18.27 6.52
C LEU A 17 -14.37 17.22 7.64
N LEU A 18 -14.41 17.65 8.90
CA LEU A 18 -14.48 16.76 10.09
C LEU A 18 -15.77 15.90 10.11
N GLY A 19 -16.88 16.46 9.66
CA GLY A 19 -18.16 15.73 9.55
C GLY A 19 -18.13 14.67 8.44
N ALA A 20 -17.46 14.94 7.33
CA ALA A 20 -17.31 13.99 6.22
C ALA A 20 -16.42 12.79 6.60
N GLU A 21 -15.30 13.02 7.27
CA GLU A 21 -14.40 11.95 7.73
C GLU A 21 -15.07 11.04 8.78
N SER A 22 -15.84 11.61 9.73
CA SER A 22 -16.54 10.82 10.74
C SER A 22 -17.69 9.97 10.15
N HIS A 23 -18.38 10.47 9.13
CA HIS A 23 -19.42 9.72 8.42
C HIS A 23 -18.81 8.62 7.52
N GLN A 24 -17.68 8.88 6.87
CA GLN A 24 -17.00 7.91 6.03
C GLN A 24 -16.44 6.75 6.87
N ASN A 25 -15.81 7.03 8.00
CA ASN A 25 -15.33 6.00 8.92
C ASN A 25 -16.46 5.16 9.54
N SER A 26 -17.63 5.75 9.81
CA SER A 26 -18.78 5.01 10.30
C SER A 26 -19.39 4.09 9.25
N SER A 27 -19.41 4.49 7.97
CA SER A 27 -19.90 3.67 6.86
C SER A 27 -18.96 2.50 6.56
N VAL A 28 -17.65 2.75 6.49
CA VAL A 28 -16.61 1.71 6.29
C VAL A 28 -16.73 0.61 7.36
N GLY A 29 -16.82 0.99 8.64
CA GLY A 29 -16.98 0.04 9.74
C GLY A 29 -18.29 -0.75 9.68
N SER A 30 -19.38 -0.14 9.24
CA SER A 30 -20.69 -0.79 9.03
C SER A 30 -20.63 -1.81 7.89
N ASP A 31 -20.03 -1.41 6.75
CA ASP A 31 -19.91 -2.25 5.57
C ASP A 31 -18.98 -3.44 5.83
N PHE A 32 -17.86 -3.22 6.51
CA PHE A 32 -16.98 -4.32 6.93
C PHE A 32 -17.71 -5.34 7.79
N LYS A 33 -18.45 -4.90 8.83
CA LYS A 33 -19.27 -5.79 9.67
C LYS A 33 -20.33 -6.55 8.86
N THR A 34 -20.90 -5.91 7.84
CA THR A 34 -21.86 -6.54 6.95
C THR A 34 -21.21 -7.64 6.10
N ALA A 35 -20.00 -7.38 5.56
CA ALA A 35 -19.24 -8.39 4.83
C ALA A 35 -18.91 -9.61 5.71
N VAL A 36 -18.47 -9.38 6.96
CA VAL A 36 -18.20 -10.46 7.93
C VAL A 36 -19.47 -11.30 8.18
N LYS A 37 -20.64 -10.67 8.38
CA LYS A 37 -21.92 -11.39 8.52
C LYS A 37 -22.28 -12.22 7.27
N HIS A 38 -21.90 -11.77 6.08
CA HIS A 38 -22.06 -12.56 4.86
C HIS A 38 -21.13 -13.78 4.86
N ILE A 39 -19.88 -13.66 5.32
CA ILE A 39 -18.96 -14.81 5.50
C ILE A 39 -19.57 -15.85 6.45
N GLU A 40 -20.02 -15.43 7.62
CA GLU A 40 -20.65 -16.32 8.62
C GLU A 40 -21.86 -17.08 8.05
N LYS A 41 -22.61 -16.45 7.16
CA LYS A 41 -23.77 -17.05 6.47
C LYS A 41 -23.41 -17.78 5.18
N LYS A 42 -22.11 -17.95 4.88
CA LYS A 42 -21.59 -18.58 3.65
C LYS A 42 -22.05 -17.88 2.35
N ARG A 43 -22.40 -16.60 2.42
CA ARG A 43 -22.76 -15.76 1.28
C ARG A 43 -21.50 -15.07 0.76
N PHE A 44 -20.59 -15.89 0.24
CA PHE A 44 -19.24 -15.42 -0.09
C PHE A 44 -19.19 -14.40 -1.23
N PHE A 45 -20.10 -14.49 -2.21
CA PHE A 45 -20.14 -13.53 -3.30
C PHE A 45 -20.59 -12.14 -2.83
N GLU A 46 -21.55 -12.06 -1.91
CA GLU A 46 -21.95 -10.80 -1.29
C GLU A 46 -20.84 -10.20 -0.44
N ALA A 47 -20.12 -11.02 0.32
CA ALA A 47 -18.95 -10.58 1.07
C ALA A 47 -17.84 -10.07 0.14
N TYR A 48 -17.56 -10.79 -0.96
CA TYR A 48 -16.60 -10.40 -1.97
C TYR A 48 -16.87 -8.99 -2.49
N LYS A 49 -18.09 -8.67 -2.89
CA LYS A 49 -18.44 -7.33 -3.42
C LYS A 49 -18.10 -6.21 -2.44
N ILE A 50 -18.42 -6.42 -1.16
CA ILE A 50 -18.16 -5.41 -0.14
C ILE A 50 -16.66 -5.30 0.15
N PHE A 51 -15.99 -6.45 0.35
CA PHE A 51 -14.55 -6.43 0.60
C PHE A 51 -13.76 -5.86 -0.58
N SER A 52 -14.17 -6.10 -1.84
CA SER A 52 -13.55 -5.50 -3.01
C SER A 52 -13.63 -3.97 -2.95
N THR A 53 -14.81 -3.41 -2.71
CA THR A 53 -14.99 -1.96 -2.59
C THR A 53 -14.15 -1.36 -1.46
N LEU A 54 -14.09 -2.01 -0.30
CA LEU A 54 -13.30 -1.55 0.84
C LEU A 54 -11.78 -1.71 0.61
N ALA A 55 -11.39 -2.78 -0.10
CA ALA A 55 -9.99 -3.03 -0.45
C ALA A 55 -9.44 -1.97 -1.43
N ASP A 56 -10.26 -1.57 -2.41
CA ASP A 56 -9.95 -0.47 -3.34
C ASP A 56 -9.80 0.89 -2.62
N GLN A 57 -10.44 1.06 -1.46
CA GLN A 57 -10.27 2.22 -0.58
C GLN A 57 -9.02 2.11 0.32
N GLY A 58 -8.23 1.06 0.18
CA GLY A 58 -7.02 0.85 0.96
C GLY A 58 -7.22 0.28 2.37
N ILE A 59 -8.43 -0.21 2.72
CA ILE A 59 -8.71 -0.77 4.04
C ILE A 59 -7.97 -2.11 4.22
N PRO A 60 -6.97 -2.20 5.10
CA PRO A 60 -6.07 -3.36 5.16
C PRO A 60 -6.78 -4.66 5.55
N GLU A 61 -7.76 -4.61 6.44
CA GLU A 61 -8.57 -5.78 6.83
C GLU A 61 -9.43 -6.29 5.67
N ALA A 62 -9.93 -5.38 4.83
CA ALA A 62 -10.70 -5.77 3.64
C ALA A 62 -9.81 -6.37 2.56
N GLN A 63 -8.62 -5.80 2.33
CA GLN A 63 -7.60 -6.34 1.43
C GLN A 63 -7.19 -7.76 1.85
N PHE A 64 -6.95 -7.96 3.14
CA PHE A 64 -6.62 -9.28 3.68
C PHE A 64 -7.76 -10.29 3.47
N ASN A 65 -9.01 -9.91 3.77
CA ASN A 65 -10.17 -10.79 3.56
C ASN A 65 -10.40 -11.09 2.08
N LEU A 66 -10.21 -10.11 1.21
CA LEU A 66 -10.30 -10.30 -0.25
C LEU A 66 -9.24 -11.29 -0.74
N ALA A 67 -8.01 -11.21 -0.23
CA ALA A 67 -6.96 -12.19 -0.49
C ALA A 67 -7.35 -13.61 -0.05
N LEU A 68 -8.01 -13.75 1.11
CA LEU A 68 -8.53 -15.03 1.58
C LEU A 68 -9.61 -15.59 0.64
N LEU A 69 -10.52 -14.76 0.14
CA LEU A 69 -11.56 -15.19 -0.81
C LEU A 69 -10.94 -15.71 -2.10
N TYR A 70 -9.96 -14.97 -2.67
CA TYR A 70 -9.24 -15.41 -3.88
C TYR A 70 -8.42 -16.67 -3.67
N SER A 71 -7.72 -16.81 -2.53
CA SER A 71 -6.86 -17.98 -2.29
C SER A 71 -7.66 -19.28 -2.05
N ASN A 72 -8.89 -19.15 -1.53
CA ASN A 72 -9.76 -20.29 -1.24
C ASN A 72 -10.81 -20.55 -2.34
N GLY A 73 -11.02 -19.62 -3.28
CA GLY A 73 -12.07 -19.72 -4.29
C GLY A 73 -13.48 -19.58 -3.71
N LEU A 74 -13.64 -18.67 -2.73
CA LEU A 74 -14.91 -18.45 -2.05
C LEU A 74 -15.60 -17.18 -2.60
N GLY A 75 -16.75 -17.34 -3.22
CA GLY A 75 -17.49 -16.25 -3.88
C GLY A 75 -16.88 -15.78 -5.21
N VAL A 76 -15.65 -16.16 -5.50
CA VAL A 76 -14.90 -15.89 -6.74
C VAL A 76 -14.05 -17.12 -7.10
N PRO A 77 -13.70 -17.31 -8.37
CA PRO A 77 -12.73 -18.34 -8.75
C PRO A 77 -11.41 -18.16 -8.03
N LYS A 78 -10.78 -19.28 -7.65
CA LYS A 78 -9.46 -19.27 -7.01
C LYS A 78 -8.42 -18.59 -7.93
N ASN A 79 -7.65 -17.66 -7.36
CA ASN A 79 -6.65 -16.90 -8.08
C ASN A 79 -5.49 -16.49 -7.16
N TYR A 80 -4.38 -17.23 -7.23
CA TYR A 80 -3.20 -16.95 -6.39
C TYR A 80 -2.48 -15.64 -6.75
N ARG A 81 -2.57 -15.16 -8.00
CA ARG A 81 -2.04 -13.83 -8.38
C ARG A 81 -2.74 -12.72 -7.61
N LEU A 82 -4.08 -12.72 -7.63
CA LEU A 82 -4.87 -11.72 -6.90
C LEU A 82 -4.79 -11.91 -5.39
N ALA A 83 -4.69 -13.16 -4.93
CA ALA A 83 -4.47 -13.44 -3.51
C ALA A 83 -3.13 -12.86 -3.01
N LEU A 84 -2.03 -13.01 -3.77
CA LEU A 84 -0.73 -12.42 -3.45
C LEU A 84 -0.79 -10.90 -3.49
N TYR A 85 -1.35 -10.33 -4.57
CA TYR A 85 -1.49 -8.90 -4.73
C TYR A 85 -2.19 -8.26 -3.52
N TRP A 86 -3.38 -8.76 -3.15
CA TRP A 86 -4.14 -8.21 -2.04
C TRP A 86 -3.54 -8.49 -0.66
N SER A 87 -2.85 -9.63 -0.49
CA SER A 87 -2.09 -9.90 0.74
C SER A 87 -0.94 -8.90 0.92
N TRP A 88 -0.23 -8.59 -0.18
CA TRP A 88 0.85 -7.60 -0.13
C TRP A 88 0.33 -6.20 0.10
N GLN A 89 -0.75 -5.79 -0.56
CA GLN A 89 -1.40 -4.51 -0.32
C GLN A 89 -1.85 -4.37 1.15
N ALA A 90 -2.43 -5.42 1.74
CA ALA A 90 -2.79 -5.43 3.15
C ALA A 90 -1.55 -5.24 4.06
N HIS A 91 -0.43 -5.90 3.73
CA HIS A 91 0.84 -5.74 4.45
C HIS A 91 1.36 -4.29 4.36
N LEU A 92 1.42 -3.72 3.16
CA LEU A 92 1.86 -2.33 2.94
C LEU A 92 0.97 -1.30 3.65
N ASN A 93 -0.31 -1.62 3.85
CA ASN A 93 -1.27 -0.78 4.56
C ASN A 93 -1.37 -1.11 6.07
N GLY A 94 -0.47 -1.95 6.61
CA GLY A 94 -0.30 -2.17 8.04
C GLY A 94 -1.11 -3.32 8.66
N HIS A 95 -1.64 -4.25 7.85
CA HIS A 95 -2.28 -5.44 8.41
C HIS A 95 -1.23 -6.40 9.00
N GLU A 96 -1.22 -6.57 10.31
CA GLU A 96 -0.15 -7.24 11.07
C GLU A 96 0.17 -8.67 10.59
N THR A 97 -0.84 -9.44 10.22
CA THR A 97 -0.67 -10.86 9.84
C THR A 97 -0.63 -11.09 8.34
N ALA A 98 -0.72 -10.05 7.52
CA ALA A 98 -0.78 -10.21 6.06
C ALA A 98 0.49 -10.84 5.49
N ILE A 99 1.66 -10.56 6.08
CA ILE A 99 2.93 -11.16 5.66
C ILE A 99 2.93 -12.69 5.79
N ASN A 100 2.24 -13.25 6.79
CA ASN A 100 2.10 -14.69 6.93
C ASN A 100 1.31 -15.29 5.75
N ARG A 101 0.30 -14.58 5.26
CA ARG A 101 -0.47 -15.00 4.08
C ARG A 101 0.38 -14.94 2.81
N VAL A 102 1.19 -13.91 2.65
CA VAL A 102 2.15 -13.77 1.55
C VAL A 102 3.06 -15.00 1.52
N ASN A 103 3.68 -15.37 2.64
CA ASN A 103 4.57 -16.52 2.74
C ASN A 103 3.87 -17.85 2.38
N ILE A 104 2.62 -18.05 2.83
CA ILE A 104 1.83 -19.23 2.44
C ILE A 104 1.60 -19.29 0.93
N ILE A 105 1.35 -18.15 0.29
CA ILE A 105 1.10 -18.11 -1.15
C ILE A 105 2.40 -18.34 -1.94
N TYR A 106 3.56 -17.92 -1.42
CA TYR A 106 4.85 -18.17 -2.05
C TYR A 106 5.12 -19.67 -2.28
N ASP A 107 4.70 -20.53 -1.35
CA ASP A 107 4.84 -21.99 -1.48
C ASP A 107 3.93 -22.59 -2.58
N LEU A 108 2.98 -21.83 -3.08
CA LEU A 108 1.94 -22.27 -4.02
C LEU A 108 2.13 -21.74 -5.45
N ILE A 109 3.11 -20.87 -5.67
CA ILE A 109 3.33 -20.19 -6.94
C ILE A 109 4.79 -20.29 -7.39
N ASP A 110 5.01 -20.12 -8.69
CA ASP A 110 6.36 -20.02 -9.23
C ASP A 110 6.96 -18.60 -9.10
N GLU A 111 8.28 -18.52 -9.24
CA GLU A 111 9.05 -17.28 -9.17
C GLU A 111 8.59 -16.24 -10.20
N LYS A 112 8.23 -16.69 -11.40
CA LYS A 112 7.77 -15.83 -12.48
C LYS A 112 6.46 -15.12 -12.10
N LEU A 113 5.53 -15.84 -11.50
CA LEU A 113 4.28 -15.25 -11.03
C LEU A 113 4.53 -14.27 -9.88
N ARG A 114 5.40 -14.62 -8.94
CA ARG A 114 5.79 -13.75 -7.82
C ARG A 114 6.37 -12.43 -8.34
N ASN A 115 7.40 -12.47 -9.18
CA ASN A 115 8.03 -11.30 -9.76
C ASN A 115 7.06 -10.47 -10.62
N SER A 116 6.14 -11.12 -11.34
CA SER A 116 5.10 -10.42 -12.11
C SER A 116 4.12 -9.65 -11.22
N VAL A 117 3.75 -10.17 -10.05
CA VAL A 117 2.90 -9.44 -9.09
C VAL A 117 3.67 -8.28 -8.49
N ALA A 118 4.94 -8.49 -8.10
CA ALA A 118 5.81 -7.43 -7.61
C ALA A 118 5.90 -6.27 -8.60
N GLN A 119 6.16 -6.58 -9.87
CA GLN A 119 6.25 -5.55 -10.92
C GLN A 119 4.93 -4.79 -11.11
N THR A 120 3.78 -5.49 -11.09
CA THR A 120 2.47 -4.83 -11.16
C THR A 120 2.29 -3.79 -10.04
N ILE A 121 2.64 -4.16 -8.81
CA ILE A 121 2.54 -3.25 -7.65
C ILE A 121 3.51 -2.09 -7.78
N ILE A 122 4.74 -2.34 -8.24
CA ILE A 122 5.72 -1.27 -8.48
C ILE A 122 5.19 -0.29 -9.52
N ASP A 123 4.68 -0.75 -10.66
CA ASP A 123 4.18 0.11 -11.73
C ASP A 123 3.04 1.02 -11.24
N GLU A 124 2.11 0.47 -10.45
CA GLU A 124 1.02 1.24 -9.82
C GLU A 124 1.55 2.27 -8.81
N MET A 125 2.47 1.86 -7.93
CA MET A 125 3.03 2.75 -6.89
C MET A 125 3.92 3.85 -7.46
N LEU A 126 4.62 3.61 -8.58
CA LEU A 126 5.40 4.63 -9.29
C LEU A 126 4.51 5.79 -9.76
N LEU A 127 3.33 5.48 -10.31
CA LEU A 127 2.38 6.52 -10.72
C LEU A 127 1.90 7.35 -9.53
N ILE A 128 1.63 6.71 -8.40
CA ILE A 128 1.19 7.35 -7.16
C ILE A 128 2.32 8.23 -6.58
N ALA A 129 3.56 7.73 -6.56
CA ALA A 129 4.72 8.48 -6.09
C ALA A 129 5.01 9.70 -6.99
N GLN A 130 4.89 9.55 -8.31
CA GLN A 130 5.05 10.64 -9.27
C GLN A 130 3.95 11.70 -9.16
N ALA A 131 2.78 11.34 -8.66
CA ALA A 131 1.71 12.28 -8.32
C ALA A 131 1.88 12.95 -6.94
N GLY A 132 3.04 12.82 -6.30
CA GLY A 132 3.40 13.51 -5.05
C GLY A 132 2.95 12.81 -3.76
N ASP A 133 2.42 11.58 -3.82
CA ASP A 133 2.06 10.82 -2.61
C ASP A 133 3.30 10.48 -1.78
N LYS A 134 3.38 11.03 -0.57
CA LYS A 134 4.53 10.89 0.33
C LYS A 134 4.63 9.52 1.00
N ALA A 135 3.57 8.71 0.99
CA ALA A 135 3.57 7.36 1.54
C ALA A 135 4.03 6.30 0.51
N ALA A 136 3.89 6.60 -0.77
CA ALA A 136 4.26 5.67 -1.84
C ALA A 136 5.76 5.29 -1.85
N PRO A 137 6.73 6.17 -1.58
CA PRO A 137 8.14 5.82 -1.53
C PRO A 137 8.49 4.71 -0.55
N LEU A 138 7.92 4.71 0.67
CA LEU A 138 8.12 3.62 1.62
C LEU A 138 7.62 2.29 1.06
N LYS A 139 6.42 2.28 0.50
CA LYS A 139 5.78 1.07 -0.06
C LYS A 139 6.56 0.52 -1.26
N LEU A 140 7.12 1.39 -2.09
CA LEU A 140 8.03 1.01 -3.17
C LEU A 140 9.28 0.32 -2.62
N GLY A 141 9.96 0.92 -1.65
CA GLY A 141 11.13 0.33 -1.01
C GLY A 141 10.84 -1.04 -0.40
N GLN A 142 9.76 -1.15 0.37
CA GLN A 142 9.31 -2.43 0.95
C GLN A 142 9.02 -3.48 -0.12
N THR A 143 8.41 -3.09 -1.25
CA THR A 143 8.08 -4.02 -2.34
C THR A 143 9.33 -4.50 -3.06
N TYR A 144 10.31 -3.62 -3.31
CA TYR A 144 11.59 -4.00 -3.90
C TYR A 144 12.39 -4.96 -3.01
N LEU A 145 12.36 -4.79 -1.68
CA LEU A 145 13.05 -5.69 -0.74
C LEU A 145 12.32 -7.01 -0.52
N GLY A 146 11.00 -6.99 -0.38
CA GLY A 146 10.27 -8.13 0.21
C GLY A 146 9.43 -8.94 -0.77
N LEU A 147 9.00 -8.38 -1.92
CA LEU A 147 8.08 -9.08 -2.80
C LEU A 147 8.76 -9.78 -3.98
N PHE A 148 9.89 -9.30 -4.47
CA PHE A 148 10.68 -10.01 -5.49
C PHE A 148 11.31 -11.29 -4.91
N VAL A 149 11.57 -12.28 -5.77
CA VAL A 149 12.30 -13.50 -5.36
C VAL A 149 13.70 -13.14 -4.86
N GLU A 150 14.38 -12.28 -5.61
CA GLU A 150 15.65 -11.68 -5.18
C GLU A 150 15.42 -10.20 -4.88
N ALA A 151 15.79 -9.78 -3.68
CA ALA A 151 15.64 -8.40 -3.25
C ALA A 151 16.33 -7.41 -4.22
N GLN A 152 15.62 -6.39 -4.60
CA GLN A 152 16.08 -5.35 -5.52
C GLN A 152 16.66 -4.18 -4.72
N ASN A 153 17.85 -4.38 -4.12
CA ASN A 153 18.41 -3.45 -3.13
C ASN A 153 18.70 -2.05 -3.68
N LYS A 154 19.15 -1.92 -4.94
CA LYS A 154 19.45 -0.62 -5.55
C LYS A 154 18.18 0.26 -5.69
N PRO A 155 17.12 -0.16 -6.38
CA PRO A 155 15.91 0.66 -6.44
C PRO A 155 15.23 0.81 -5.07
N ALA A 156 15.34 -0.18 -4.17
CA ALA A 156 14.87 -0.05 -2.79
C ALA A 156 15.58 1.10 -2.08
N TYR A 157 16.90 1.19 -2.19
CA TYR A 157 17.68 2.28 -1.61
C TYR A 157 17.21 3.66 -2.08
N VAL A 158 16.97 3.84 -3.39
CA VAL A 158 16.47 5.09 -3.98
C VAL A 158 15.17 5.52 -3.31
N TRP A 159 14.18 4.64 -3.29
CA TRP A 159 12.85 4.98 -2.78
C TRP A 159 12.80 5.14 -1.26
N LEU A 160 13.60 4.35 -0.52
CA LEU A 160 13.73 4.49 0.93
C LEU A 160 14.44 5.80 1.31
N SER A 161 15.45 6.25 0.52
CA SER A 161 16.07 7.55 0.72
C SER A 161 15.06 8.70 0.53
N ILE A 162 14.18 8.61 -0.46
CA ILE A 162 13.11 9.59 -0.68
C ILE A 162 12.09 9.54 0.47
N SER A 163 11.74 8.35 0.93
CA SER A 163 10.85 8.17 2.08
C SER A 163 11.43 8.78 3.36
N GLN A 164 12.71 8.58 3.61
CA GLN A 164 13.44 9.19 4.73
C GLN A 164 13.43 10.72 4.62
N ALA A 165 13.64 11.28 3.41
CA ALA A 165 13.58 12.72 3.18
C ALA A 165 12.20 13.32 3.46
N TYR A 166 11.13 12.55 3.32
CA TYR A 166 9.78 12.93 3.76
C TYR A 166 9.53 12.77 5.26
N GLY A 167 10.51 12.28 6.04
CA GLY A 167 10.43 12.12 7.49
C GLY A 167 9.83 10.78 7.95
N GLU A 168 9.74 9.78 7.10
CA GLU A 168 9.22 8.46 7.46
C GLU A 168 10.30 7.64 8.19
N GLU A 169 10.18 7.52 9.51
CA GLU A 169 11.18 6.87 10.36
C GLU A 169 11.37 5.37 10.06
N ARG A 170 10.30 4.68 9.61
CA ARG A 170 10.37 3.26 9.22
C ARG A 170 11.28 3.01 8.02
N ALA A 171 11.60 4.04 7.24
CA ALA A 171 12.52 3.93 6.13
C ALA A 171 13.98 3.71 6.59
N ASN A 172 14.36 4.15 7.79
CA ASN A 172 15.75 4.15 8.24
C ASN A 172 16.35 2.73 8.29
N GLU A 173 15.67 1.80 8.98
CA GLU A 173 16.14 0.41 9.11
C GLU A 173 16.19 -0.30 7.75
N LEU A 174 15.16 -0.13 6.92
CA LEU A 174 15.10 -0.72 5.58
C LEU A 174 16.17 -0.14 4.65
N LEU A 175 16.50 1.15 4.80
CA LEU A 175 17.55 1.80 4.03
C LEU A 175 18.93 1.24 4.40
N GLU A 176 19.21 1.02 5.69
CA GLU A 176 20.42 0.37 6.16
C GLU A 176 20.51 -1.09 5.66
N GLU A 177 19.40 -1.82 5.68
CA GLU A 177 19.32 -3.17 5.12
C GLU A 177 19.70 -3.16 3.63
N ALA A 178 19.06 -2.32 2.81
CA ALA A 178 19.35 -2.21 1.39
C ALA A 178 20.82 -1.81 1.13
N ALA A 179 21.35 -0.83 1.89
CA ALA A 179 22.73 -0.37 1.78
C ALA A 179 23.75 -1.47 2.10
N SER A 180 23.45 -2.34 3.06
CA SER A 180 24.35 -3.42 3.47
C SER A 180 24.57 -4.48 2.38
N GLN A 181 23.69 -4.55 1.39
CA GLN A 181 23.70 -5.54 0.32
C GLN A 181 24.31 -5.01 -0.99
N ILE A 182 24.77 -3.78 -1.02
CA ILE A 182 25.39 -3.15 -2.20
C ILE A 182 26.74 -2.52 -1.83
N THR A 183 27.60 -2.27 -2.82
CA THR A 183 28.91 -1.68 -2.58
C THR A 183 28.79 -0.17 -2.29
N LEU A 184 29.85 0.41 -1.68
CA LEU A 184 29.87 1.86 -1.44
C LEU A 184 29.74 2.67 -2.74
N GLU A 185 30.35 2.22 -3.84
CA GLU A 185 30.21 2.90 -5.14
C GLU A 185 28.76 2.88 -5.62
N GLU A 186 28.07 1.75 -5.46
CA GLU A 186 26.66 1.63 -5.78
C GLU A 186 25.79 2.50 -4.87
N VAL A 187 26.10 2.57 -3.56
CA VAL A 187 25.39 3.49 -2.63
C VAL A 187 25.49 4.93 -3.13
N LEU A 188 26.69 5.40 -3.47
CA LEU A 188 26.88 6.76 -3.97
C LEU A 188 26.09 7.01 -5.26
N ALA A 189 26.09 6.05 -6.19
CA ALA A 189 25.29 6.16 -7.41
C ALA A 189 23.78 6.21 -7.12
N GLN A 190 23.28 5.42 -6.15
CA GLN A 190 21.86 5.45 -5.78
C GLN A 190 21.47 6.74 -5.03
N GLN A 191 22.40 7.38 -4.30
CA GLN A 191 22.15 8.70 -3.70
C GLN A 191 21.94 9.78 -4.77
N GLU A 192 22.76 9.76 -5.83
CA GLU A 192 22.58 10.68 -6.97
C GLU A 192 21.26 10.44 -7.70
N GLU A 193 20.88 9.16 -7.87
CA GLU A 193 19.62 8.81 -8.51
C GLU A 193 18.42 9.22 -7.64
N ALA A 194 18.46 8.98 -6.33
CA ALA A 194 17.43 9.41 -5.39
C ALA A 194 17.21 10.93 -5.45
N GLN A 195 18.30 11.71 -5.53
CA GLN A 195 18.20 13.16 -5.67
C GLN A 195 17.50 13.57 -6.96
N LYS A 196 17.85 12.96 -8.10
CA LYS A 196 17.21 13.24 -9.39
C LYS A 196 15.72 12.90 -9.39
N VAL A 197 15.37 11.71 -8.86
CA VAL A 197 13.96 11.26 -8.77
C VAL A 197 13.17 12.21 -7.88
N PHE A 198 13.69 12.57 -6.70
CA PHE A 198 13.05 13.49 -5.77
C PHE A 198 12.82 14.87 -6.42
N GLU A 199 13.83 15.44 -7.09
CA GLU A 199 13.68 16.73 -7.79
C GLU A 199 12.63 16.70 -8.91
N ASN A 200 12.45 15.56 -9.57
CA ASN A 200 11.41 15.40 -10.58
C ASN A 200 10.01 15.35 -9.96
N ILE A 201 9.85 14.67 -8.82
CA ILE A 201 8.56 14.62 -8.10
C ILE A 201 8.15 16.01 -7.64
N ILE A 202 9.04 16.76 -6.96
CA ILE A 202 8.71 18.09 -6.42
C ILE A 202 8.51 19.19 -7.49
N LYS A 203 8.94 18.97 -8.74
CA LYS A 203 8.68 19.90 -9.86
C LYS A 203 7.30 19.70 -10.50
N THR A 204 6.66 18.57 -10.20
CA THR A 204 5.37 18.21 -10.78
C THR A 204 4.19 18.62 -9.88
N ASP A 205 4.49 18.95 -8.61
CA ASP A 205 3.57 19.56 -7.63
C ASP A 205 3.49 21.11 -7.83
#